data_e53600dd8d7cdb244d32c8213fc37e8e
#
_entry.id   e53600dd8d7cdb244d32c8213fc37e8e
#
_cell.length_a   1.000
_cell.length_b   1.000
_cell.length_c   1.000
_cell.angle_alpha   90.00
_cell.angle_beta   90.00
_cell.angle_gamma   90.00
#
_symmetry.space_group_name_H-M   'P 1'
#
loop_
_entity.id
_entity.type
_entity.pdbx_description
1 polymer ?
#
loop_
_entity_poly.entity_id
_entity_poly.type
_entity_poly.pdbx_seq_one_letter_code
_entity_poly.pdbx_strand_id
1 'polypeptide(L)'
;MKVLVIVAHPNIKSFNRAIAETAAQRLRKNGHEVIFHDLYEERFDPVLPEEEITQGAFLIPAIETHCAEAASAEGFVIVHPNWWGQPPAIMKGWIDRVFRPGVAYEFLEGDGGEGIPRGLLKASVAIIFNTSNTPEAREMDVFGDPLETLWKNCIFGLCGVKNFHRRIFGVIVTSTLMQRTTWLKEVEEIVDRYFPVIGCC
;
A
#
# COMPACT_ATOMS: atom_id res chain seq x y z
N MET A 1 -6.00 -5.79 15.27
CA MET A 1 -5.36 -4.62 14.64
C MET A 1 -6.34 -4.02 13.64
N LYS A 2 -6.25 -2.71 13.42
CA LYS A 2 -6.92 -2.01 12.31
C LYS A 2 -5.98 -2.02 11.10
N VAL A 3 -6.41 -2.65 10.01
CA VAL A 3 -5.59 -2.82 8.80
C VAL A 3 -6.23 -2.10 7.62
N LEU A 4 -5.47 -1.21 6.97
CA LEU A 4 -5.90 -0.48 5.80
C LEU A 4 -5.46 -1.25 4.54
N VAL A 5 -6.45 -1.71 3.76
CA VAL A 5 -6.25 -2.43 2.50
C VAL A 5 -6.61 -1.50 1.35
N ILE A 6 -5.66 -1.24 0.45
CA ILE A 6 -5.85 -0.33 -0.68
C ILE A 6 -5.51 -1.06 -1.97
N VAL A 7 -6.42 -1.03 -2.92
CA VAL A 7 -6.20 -1.57 -4.26
C VAL A 7 -6.34 -0.49 -5.33
N ALA A 8 -5.47 -0.56 -6.35
CA ALA A 8 -5.53 0.31 -7.51
C ALA A 8 -5.39 -0.48 -8.80
N HIS A 9 -6.51 -0.74 -9.46
CA HIS A 9 -6.55 -1.32 -10.81
C HIS A 9 -7.84 -0.93 -11.54
N PRO A 10 -7.79 -0.43 -12.79
CA PRO A 10 -8.97 0.06 -13.51
C PRO A 10 -10.00 -1.01 -13.86
N ASN A 11 -9.60 -2.28 -13.88
CA ASN A 11 -10.49 -3.39 -14.13
C ASN A 11 -10.87 -4.08 -12.81
N ILE A 12 -12.13 -4.00 -12.43
CA ILE A 12 -12.68 -4.64 -11.22
C ILE A 12 -12.53 -6.18 -11.22
N LYS A 13 -12.39 -6.80 -12.41
CA LYS A 13 -12.13 -8.25 -12.54
C LYS A 13 -10.63 -8.59 -12.61
N SER A 14 -9.76 -7.66 -12.24
CA SER A 14 -8.31 -7.88 -12.27
C SER A 14 -7.85 -8.87 -11.21
N PHE A 15 -6.68 -9.47 -11.45
CA PHE A 15 -6.04 -10.30 -10.44
C PHE A 15 -5.60 -9.48 -9.21
N ASN A 16 -5.28 -8.18 -9.37
CA ASN A 16 -5.03 -7.27 -8.24
C ASN A 16 -6.24 -7.18 -7.31
N ARG A 17 -7.45 -7.05 -7.86
CA ARG A 17 -8.68 -7.04 -7.05
C ARG A 17 -8.86 -8.37 -6.31
N ALA A 18 -8.65 -9.49 -6.97
CA ALA A 18 -8.74 -10.82 -6.33
C ALA A 18 -7.71 -10.96 -5.18
N ILE A 19 -6.48 -10.48 -5.35
CA ILE A 19 -5.46 -10.44 -4.29
C ILE A 19 -5.95 -9.61 -3.10
N ALA A 20 -6.43 -8.39 -3.35
CA ALA A 20 -6.89 -7.48 -2.30
C ALA A 20 -8.08 -8.04 -1.52
N GLU A 21 -9.05 -8.63 -2.20
CA GLU A 21 -10.21 -9.28 -1.59
C GLU A 21 -9.81 -10.49 -0.77
N THR A 22 -8.90 -11.33 -1.27
CA THR A 22 -8.36 -12.49 -0.55
C THR A 22 -7.64 -12.04 0.73
N ALA A 23 -6.78 -11.04 0.64
CA ALA A 23 -6.10 -10.48 1.81
C ALA A 23 -7.09 -9.91 2.84
N ALA A 24 -8.07 -9.11 2.38
CA ALA A 24 -9.08 -8.53 3.26
C ALA A 24 -9.96 -9.58 3.95
N GLN A 25 -10.37 -10.63 3.22
CA GLN A 25 -11.13 -11.75 3.80
C GLN A 25 -10.30 -12.51 4.84
N ARG A 26 -9.01 -12.76 4.55
CA ARG A 26 -8.12 -13.45 5.47
C ARG A 26 -7.87 -12.63 6.73
N LEU A 27 -7.63 -11.33 6.61
CA LEU A 27 -7.50 -10.41 7.75
C LEU A 27 -8.74 -10.45 8.67
N ARG A 28 -9.94 -10.36 8.08
CA ARG A 28 -11.21 -10.44 8.85
C ARG A 28 -11.35 -11.80 9.54
N LYS A 29 -10.99 -12.90 8.87
CA LYS A 29 -11.00 -14.24 9.45
C LYS A 29 -10.02 -14.36 10.62
N ASN A 30 -8.90 -13.65 10.58
CA ASN A 30 -7.92 -13.60 11.67
C ASN A 30 -8.35 -12.65 12.83
N GLY A 31 -9.53 -11.99 12.72
CA GLY A 31 -10.09 -11.12 13.75
C GLY A 31 -9.64 -9.65 13.65
N HIS A 32 -9.01 -9.24 12.55
CA HIS A 32 -8.62 -7.84 12.35
C HIS A 32 -9.78 -6.98 11.82
N GLU A 33 -9.81 -5.72 12.22
CA GLU A 33 -10.66 -4.70 11.61
C GLU A 33 -10.06 -4.30 10.26
N VAL A 34 -10.85 -4.32 9.19
CA VAL A 34 -10.38 -4.03 7.84
C VAL A 34 -11.12 -2.85 7.25
N ILE A 35 -10.38 -1.79 6.97
CA ILE A 35 -10.81 -0.69 6.10
C ILE A 35 -10.32 -1.03 4.68
N PHE A 36 -11.23 -0.99 3.71
CA PHE A 36 -10.93 -1.41 2.34
C PHE A 36 -11.26 -0.29 1.35
N HIS A 37 -10.27 0.14 0.57
CA HIS A 37 -10.42 1.13 -0.49
C HIS A 37 -10.04 0.54 -1.85
N ASP A 38 -10.94 0.68 -2.82
CA ASP A 38 -10.64 0.55 -4.24
C ASP A 38 -10.62 1.95 -4.85
N LEU A 39 -9.43 2.47 -5.10
CA LEU A 39 -9.26 3.85 -5.55
C LEU A 39 -9.94 4.15 -6.89
N TYR A 40 -10.07 3.15 -7.77
CA TYR A 40 -10.79 3.32 -9.04
C TYR A 40 -12.32 3.29 -8.86
N GLU A 41 -12.83 2.40 -8.01
CA GLU A 41 -14.26 2.31 -7.70
C GLU A 41 -14.75 3.59 -7.01
N GLU A 42 -13.95 4.11 -6.09
CA GLU A 42 -14.19 5.36 -5.37
C GLU A 42 -13.98 6.62 -6.22
N ARG A 43 -13.38 6.46 -7.42
CA ARG A 43 -12.98 7.59 -8.26
C ARG A 43 -12.10 8.59 -7.52
N PHE A 44 -11.16 8.07 -6.74
CA PHE A 44 -10.22 8.91 -6.01
C PHE A 44 -9.53 9.89 -6.97
N ASP A 45 -9.55 11.17 -6.64
CA ASP A 45 -8.83 12.19 -7.43
C ASP A 45 -7.35 12.18 -7.04
N PRO A 46 -6.43 11.76 -7.95
CA PRO A 46 -5.01 11.66 -7.67
C PRO A 46 -4.25 12.98 -7.79
N VAL A 47 -4.90 14.03 -8.29
CA VAL A 47 -4.22 15.31 -8.53
C VAL A 47 -4.13 16.08 -7.22
N LEU A 48 -2.89 16.31 -6.75
CA LEU A 48 -2.64 17.17 -5.59
C LEU A 48 -2.84 18.63 -5.99
N PRO A 49 -3.87 19.32 -5.47
CA PRO A 49 -4.08 20.72 -5.79
C PRO A 49 -3.13 21.62 -4.97
N GLU A 50 -2.84 22.81 -5.49
CA GLU A 50 -1.91 23.76 -4.87
C GLU A 50 -2.33 24.10 -3.42
N GLU A 51 -3.62 24.20 -3.17
CA GLU A 51 -4.20 24.54 -1.88
C GLU A 51 -3.93 23.48 -0.79
N GLU A 52 -3.64 22.25 -1.20
CA GLU A 52 -3.33 21.15 -0.26
C GLU A 52 -1.83 21.01 0.05
N ILE A 53 -0.93 21.75 -0.58
CA ILE A 53 0.53 21.59 -0.41
C ILE A 53 0.98 21.99 0.99
N THR A 54 0.38 23.04 1.58
CA THR A 54 0.80 23.57 2.86
C THR A 54 0.39 22.67 4.03
N GLN A 55 1.25 22.59 5.05
CA GLN A 55 0.86 21.94 6.31
C GLN A 55 -0.32 22.64 6.95
N GLY A 56 -1.31 21.88 7.41
CA GLY A 56 -2.55 22.43 7.99
C GLY A 56 -3.54 22.96 6.96
N ALA A 57 -3.32 22.70 5.68
CA ALA A 57 -4.28 23.06 4.63
C ALA A 57 -5.67 22.46 4.89
N PHE A 58 -6.71 23.17 4.45
CA PHE A 58 -8.06 22.63 4.44
C PHE A 58 -8.14 21.47 3.42
N LEU A 59 -8.62 20.33 3.86
CA LEU A 59 -8.80 19.15 3.03
C LEU A 59 -10.29 18.93 2.74
N ILE A 60 -10.60 18.44 1.56
CA ILE A 60 -11.94 17.96 1.28
C ILE A 60 -12.25 16.72 2.13
N PRO A 61 -13.50 16.48 2.55
CA PRO A 61 -13.85 15.40 3.48
C PRO A 61 -13.36 14.01 3.09
N ALA A 62 -13.33 13.70 1.78
CA ALA A 62 -12.80 12.42 1.30
C ALA A 62 -11.31 12.26 1.62
N ILE A 63 -10.48 13.27 1.39
CA ILE A 63 -9.04 13.22 1.70
C ILE A 63 -8.81 13.22 3.21
N GLU A 64 -9.57 14.03 3.96
CA GLU A 64 -9.50 14.05 5.43
C GLU A 64 -9.78 12.65 6.02
N THR A 65 -10.78 11.95 5.49
CA THR A 65 -11.09 10.57 5.88
C THR A 65 -9.92 9.64 5.63
N HIS A 66 -9.36 9.62 4.42
CA HIS A 66 -8.20 8.79 4.09
C HIS A 66 -6.98 9.11 4.97
N CYS A 67 -6.73 10.38 5.27
CA CYS A 67 -5.65 10.80 6.17
C CYS A 67 -5.87 10.25 7.60
N ALA A 68 -7.08 10.38 8.14
CA ALA A 68 -7.41 9.88 9.48
C ALA A 68 -7.30 8.35 9.57
N GLU A 69 -7.76 7.65 8.53
CA GLU A 69 -7.65 6.20 8.44
C GLU A 69 -6.20 5.75 8.34
N ALA A 70 -5.39 6.38 7.48
CA ALA A 70 -3.96 6.10 7.37
C ALA A 70 -3.21 6.34 8.68
N ALA A 71 -3.46 7.46 9.36
CA ALA A 71 -2.85 7.79 10.65
C ALA A 71 -3.24 6.82 11.78
N SER A 72 -4.47 6.25 11.71
CA SER A 72 -4.96 5.32 12.73
C SER A 72 -4.67 3.85 12.43
N ALA A 73 -4.27 3.52 11.19
CA ALA A 73 -3.99 2.15 10.78
C ALA A 73 -2.79 1.58 11.55
N GLU A 74 -2.93 0.34 12.01
CA GLU A 74 -1.87 -0.43 12.68
C GLU A 74 -1.13 -1.35 11.70
N GLY A 75 -1.65 -1.48 10.46
CA GLY A 75 -1.04 -2.20 9.37
C GLY A 75 -1.58 -1.77 8.02
N PHE A 76 -0.79 -2.01 6.96
CA PHE A 76 -1.15 -1.71 5.57
C PHE A 76 -1.05 -2.95 4.70
N VAL A 77 -2.00 -3.09 3.76
CA VAL A 77 -1.90 -3.99 2.62
C VAL A 77 -2.17 -3.18 1.36
N ILE A 78 -1.17 -3.00 0.52
CA ILE A 78 -1.26 -2.23 -0.73
C ILE A 78 -1.20 -3.20 -1.90
N VAL A 79 -2.14 -3.08 -2.85
CA VAL A 79 -2.22 -3.98 -4.01
C VAL A 79 -2.33 -3.17 -5.30
N HIS A 80 -1.35 -3.35 -6.20
CA HIS A 80 -1.36 -2.66 -7.49
C HIS A 80 -0.49 -3.36 -8.55
N PRO A 81 -0.72 -3.13 -9.85
CA PRO A 81 0.16 -3.61 -10.91
C PRO A 81 1.48 -2.82 -10.92
N ASN A 82 2.54 -3.48 -11.40
CA ASN A 82 3.78 -2.80 -11.75
C ASN A 82 3.64 -2.18 -13.14
N TRP A 83 3.58 -0.87 -13.21
CA TRP A 83 3.56 -0.11 -14.46
C TRP A 83 4.79 0.78 -14.53
N TRP A 84 5.71 0.46 -15.44
CA TRP A 84 6.97 1.20 -15.62
C TRP A 84 7.83 1.29 -14.35
N GLY A 85 7.84 0.24 -13.52
CA GLY A 85 8.56 0.27 -12.24
C GLY A 85 7.91 1.16 -11.17
N GLN A 86 6.64 1.53 -11.36
CA GLN A 86 5.91 2.46 -10.48
C GLN A 86 4.49 1.94 -10.18
N PRO A 87 3.85 2.43 -9.11
CA PRO A 87 2.42 2.27 -8.92
C PRO A 87 1.63 3.07 -9.98
N PRO A 88 0.37 2.69 -10.26
CA PRO A 88 -0.53 3.49 -11.08
C PRO A 88 -0.66 4.93 -10.56
N ALA A 89 -0.90 5.90 -11.48
CA ALA A 89 -1.03 7.31 -11.14
C ALA A 89 -2.00 7.58 -9.98
N ILE A 90 -3.14 6.87 -9.95
CA ILE A 90 -4.12 7.02 -8.89
C ILE A 90 -3.57 6.61 -7.52
N MET A 91 -2.75 5.55 -7.44
CA MET A 91 -2.08 5.12 -6.21
C MET A 91 -0.99 6.11 -5.80
N LYS A 92 -0.21 6.61 -6.77
CA LYS A 92 0.82 7.63 -6.50
C LYS A 92 0.18 8.91 -5.97
N GLY A 93 -0.92 9.36 -6.58
CA GLY A 93 -1.65 10.54 -6.10
C GLY A 93 -2.31 10.32 -4.73
N TRP A 94 -2.75 9.08 -4.43
CA TRP A 94 -3.19 8.74 -3.08
C TRP A 94 -2.06 8.92 -2.06
N ILE A 95 -0.85 8.47 -2.37
CA ILE A 95 0.32 8.67 -1.50
C ILE A 95 0.58 10.18 -1.32
N ASP A 96 0.60 10.94 -2.40
CA ASP A 96 0.92 12.38 -2.38
C ASP A 96 -0.09 13.20 -1.55
N ARG A 97 -1.36 12.82 -1.59
CA ARG A 97 -2.43 13.55 -0.87
C ARG A 97 -2.63 13.08 0.57
N VAL A 98 -2.33 11.80 0.86
CA VAL A 98 -2.63 11.17 2.16
C VAL A 98 -1.39 11.07 3.04
N PHE A 99 -0.22 10.70 2.49
CA PHE A 99 1.03 10.59 3.25
C PHE A 99 1.73 11.95 3.33
N ARG A 100 1.07 12.89 3.98
CA ARG A 100 1.48 14.29 4.09
C ARG A 100 2.07 14.64 5.46
N PRO A 101 2.74 15.81 5.60
CA PRO A 101 3.21 16.31 6.90
C PRO A 101 2.08 16.39 7.94
N GLY A 102 2.34 15.90 9.16
CA GLY A 102 1.37 15.83 10.26
C GLY A 102 0.45 14.60 10.22
N VAL A 103 0.48 13.79 9.15
CA VAL A 103 -0.25 12.53 9.02
C VAL A 103 0.70 11.33 9.03
N ALA A 104 1.62 11.27 8.08
CA ALA A 104 2.53 10.14 7.91
C ALA A 104 3.95 10.43 8.41
N TYR A 105 4.34 11.69 8.42
CA TYR A 105 5.65 12.16 8.90
C TYR A 105 5.60 13.62 9.36
N GLU A 106 6.65 14.06 10.05
CA GLU A 106 6.85 15.47 10.39
C GLU A 106 8.35 15.81 10.42
N PHE A 107 8.68 17.06 10.12
CA PHE A 107 10.03 17.57 10.33
C PHE A 107 10.19 18.04 11.77
N LEU A 108 11.38 17.88 12.34
CA LEU A 108 11.65 18.33 13.71
C LEU A 108 11.73 19.86 13.75
N GLU A 109 11.49 20.42 14.94
CA GLU A 109 11.59 21.87 15.14
C GLU A 109 13.00 22.38 14.79
N GLY A 110 13.05 23.44 13.96
CA GLY A 110 14.32 23.99 13.44
C GLY A 110 14.83 23.32 12.16
N ASP A 111 14.18 22.26 11.67
CA ASP A 111 14.49 21.64 10.39
C ASP A 111 13.70 22.33 9.27
N GLY A 112 14.40 22.91 8.31
CA GLY A 112 13.80 23.57 7.15
C GLY A 112 13.26 22.61 6.07
N GLY A 113 13.31 21.29 6.30
CA GLY A 113 12.90 20.26 5.34
C GLY A 113 14.05 19.52 4.68
N GLU A 114 15.28 19.77 5.10
CA GLU A 114 16.52 19.11 4.59
C GLU A 114 16.92 17.90 5.44
N GLY A 115 16.39 17.77 6.65
CA GLY A 115 16.65 16.64 7.53
C GLY A 115 15.83 15.38 7.23
N ILE A 116 16.04 14.36 8.04
CA ILE A 116 15.25 13.13 7.98
C ILE A 116 14.01 13.33 8.85
N PRO A 117 12.81 13.31 8.28
CA PRO A 117 11.60 13.50 9.05
C PRO A 117 11.36 12.35 10.04
N ARG A 118 10.64 12.63 11.09
CA ARG A 118 10.13 11.62 12.01
C ARG A 118 8.88 10.97 11.42
N GLY A 119 8.86 9.63 11.28
CA GLY A 119 7.66 8.89 10.88
C GLY A 119 6.58 8.94 11.96
N LEU A 120 5.34 9.12 11.54
CA LEU A 120 4.16 9.24 12.41
C LEU A 120 3.17 8.08 12.28
N LEU A 121 3.31 7.21 11.28
CA LEU A 121 2.39 6.10 11.11
C LEU A 121 2.46 5.14 12.30
N LYS A 122 1.30 4.76 12.82
CA LYS A 122 1.17 3.77 13.90
C LYS A 122 1.38 2.34 13.42
N ALA A 123 1.33 2.14 12.11
CA ALA A 123 1.47 0.83 11.49
C ALA A 123 2.81 0.20 11.83
N SER A 124 2.76 -1.02 12.34
CA SER A 124 3.93 -1.84 12.60
C SER A 124 4.34 -2.70 11.41
N VAL A 125 3.42 -2.92 10.46
CA VAL A 125 3.58 -3.81 9.30
C VAL A 125 3.01 -3.18 8.04
N ALA A 126 3.73 -3.31 6.92
CA ALA A 126 3.22 -3.03 5.58
C ALA A 126 3.50 -4.20 4.64
N ILE A 127 2.46 -4.67 3.96
CA ILE A 127 2.56 -5.69 2.92
C ILE A 127 2.19 -5.07 1.58
N ILE A 128 3.03 -5.28 0.57
CA ILE A 128 2.79 -4.85 -0.80
C ILE A 128 2.65 -6.08 -1.69
N PHE A 129 1.53 -6.19 -2.38
CA PHE A 129 1.32 -7.17 -3.43
C PHE A 129 1.33 -6.48 -4.77
N ASN A 130 2.27 -6.88 -5.62
CA ASN A 130 2.37 -6.38 -6.99
C ASN A 130 2.05 -7.46 -8.00
N THR A 131 1.44 -7.08 -9.11
CA THR A 131 1.38 -7.93 -10.31
C THR A 131 2.28 -7.34 -11.39
N SER A 132 2.95 -8.21 -12.15
CA SER A 132 3.81 -7.78 -13.26
C SER A 132 3.63 -8.68 -14.48
N ASN A 133 3.89 -8.12 -15.66
CA ASN A 133 4.09 -8.88 -16.90
C ASN A 133 5.57 -9.02 -17.27
N THR A 134 6.46 -8.51 -16.44
CA THR A 134 7.91 -8.69 -16.56
C THR A 134 8.34 -9.87 -15.70
N PRO A 135 9.20 -10.77 -16.20
CA PRO A 135 9.82 -11.80 -15.38
C PRO A 135 10.62 -11.19 -14.22
N GLU A 136 10.57 -11.83 -13.06
CA GLU A 136 11.22 -11.35 -11.83
C GLU A 136 12.74 -11.09 -12.05
N ALA A 137 13.45 -11.97 -12.74
CA ALA A 137 14.86 -11.78 -13.05
C ALA A 137 15.12 -10.45 -13.80
N ARG A 138 14.24 -10.06 -14.73
CA ARG A 138 14.39 -8.78 -15.43
C ARG A 138 14.12 -7.58 -14.50
N GLU A 139 13.14 -7.68 -13.62
CA GLU A 139 12.86 -6.62 -12.63
C GLU A 139 14.08 -6.40 -11.71
N MET A 140 14.72 -7.49 -11.27
CA MET A 140 15.88 -7.44 -10.39
C MET A 140 17.15 -7.02 -11.13
N ASP A 141 17.51 -7.75 -12.21
CA ASP A 141 18.84 -7.66 -12.80
C ASP A 141 18.99 -6.47 -13.76
N VAL A 142 17.89 -6.06 -14.42
CA VAL A 142 17.92 -4.98 -15.43
C VAL A 142 17.41 -3.67 -14.85
N PHE A 143 16.34 -3.70 -14.05
CA PHE A 143 15.69 -2.49 -13.55
C PHE A 143 16.03 -2.16 -12.08
N GLY A 144 16.68 -3.07 -11.36
CA GLY A 144 17.08 -2.88 -9.96
C GLY A 144 15.91 -2.81 -8.98
N ASP A 145 14.78 -3.41 -9.37
CA ASP A 145 13.55 -3.46 -8.57
C ASP A 145 13.14 -2.12 -7.93
N PRO A 146 12.77 -1.12 -8.73
CA PRO A 146 12.48 0.22 -8.23
C PRO A 146 11.30 0.26 -7.24
N LEU A 147 10.34 -0.69 -7.34
CA LEU A 147 9.20 -0.76 -6.42
C LEU A 147 9.60 -1.21 -5.01
N GLU A 148 10.61 -2.08 -4.87
CA GLU A 148 11.12 -2.44 -3.54
C GLU A 148 11.70 -1.20 -2.85
N THR A 149 12.55 -0.46 -3.54
CA THR A 149 13.16 0.77 -3.02
C THR A 149 12.12 1.83 -2.69
N LEU A 150 11.16 2.03 -3.60
CA LEU A 150 10.08 3.01 -3.43
C LEU A 150 9.27 2.74 -2.17
N TRP A 151 8.71 1.55 -2.06
CA TRP A 151 7.79 1.23 -0.97
C TRP A 151 8.50 1.07 0.37
N LYS A 152 9.61 0.33 0.39
CA LYS A 152 10.32 0.01 1.61
C LYS A 152 11.06 1.21 2.20
N ASN A 153 11.85 1.88 1.36
CA ASN A 153 12.77 2.92 1.84
C ASN A 153 12.14 4.31 1.76
N CYS A 154 11.60 4.68 0.58
CA CYS A 154 11.16 6.05 0.35
C CYS A 154 9.78 6.35 0.99
N ILE A 155 8.91 5.35 1.17
CA ILE A 155 7.56 5.55 1.70
C ILE A 155 7.46 5.01 3.12
N PHE A 156 7.32 3.69 3.30
CA PHE A 156 7.05 3.14 4.63
C PHE A 156 8.19 3.29 5.63
N GLY A 157 9.45 3.15 5.17
CA GLY A 157 10.63 3.35 6.01
C GLY A 157 10.73 4.78 6.54
N LEU A 158 10.50 5.77 5.69
CA LEU A 158 10.48 7.18 6.06
C LEU A 158 9.31 7.48 7.02
N CYS A 159 8.16 6.85 6.83
CA CYS A 159 6.99 7.02 7.68
C CYS A 159 7.03 6.21 9.00
N GLY A 160 8.12 5.47 9.27
CA GLY A 160 8.36 4.78 10.53
C GLY A 160 7.91 3.33 10.61
N VAL A 161 7.45 2.73 9.51
CA VAL A 161 7.04 1.33 9.47
C VAL A 161 8.26 0.41 9.39
N LYS A 162 8.43 -0.47 10.37
CA LYS A 162 9.64 -1.29 10.53
C LYS A 162 9.56 -2.65 9.84
N ASN A 163 8.39 -3.28 9.83
CA ASN A 163 8.21 -4.59 9.21
C ASN A 163 7.60 -4.38 7.83
N PHE A 164 8.37 -4.69 6.81
CA PHE A 164 7.98 -4.54 5.43
C PHE A 164 8.08 -5.89 4.71
N HIS A 165 7.07 -6.23 3.93
CA HIS A 165 7.09 -7.38 3.04
C HIS A 165 6.52 -6.99 1.68
N ARG A 166 7.16 -7.45 0.63
CA ARG A 166 6.65 -7.29 -0.73
C ARG A 166 6.68 -8.61 -1.48
N ARG A 167 5.63 -8.88 -2.22
CA ARG A 167 5.52 -10.04 -3.11
C ARG A 167 5.04 -9.60 -4.49
N ILE A 168 5.81 -9.92 -5.51
CA ILE A 168 5.43 -9.68 -6.91
C ILE A 168 4.94 -10.98 -7.55
N PHE A 169 3.75 -10.96 -8.14
CA PHE A 169 3.17 -12.07 -8.88
C PHE A 169 3.33 -11.81 -10.38
N GLY A 170 3.98 -12.70 -11.09
CA GLY A 170 4.26 -12.56 -12.53
C GLY A 170 4.71 -13.87 -13.17
N VAL A 171 4.56 -14.01 -14.44
CA VAL A 171 4.01 -13.11 -15.47
C VAL A 171 2.48 -13.31 -15.56
N ILE A 172 1.69 -12.25 -15.33
CA ILE A 172 0.22 -12.39 -15.23
C ILE A 172 -0.41 -12.79 -16.56
N VAL A 173 0.04 -12.19 -17.67
CA VAL A 173 -0.59 -12.38 -18.99
C VAL A 173 -0.52 -13.84 -19.48
N THR A 174 0.48 -14.61 -19.06
CA THR A 174 0.65 -16.03 -19.42
C THR A 174 0.26 -16.99 -18.30
N SER A 175 -0.18 -16.46 -17.14
CA SER A 175 -0.50 -17.30 -15.99
C SER A 175 -1.78 -18.12 -16.19
N THR A 176 -1.75 -19.35 -15.73
CA THR A 176 -2.89 -20.27 -15.72
C THR A 176 -3.80 -20.02 -14.50
N LEU A 177 -5.03 -20.52 -14.57
CA LEU A 177 -5.95 -20.50 -13.44
C LEU A 177 -5.35 -21.21 -12.20
N MET A 178 -4.68 -22.33 -12.41
CA MET A 178 -4.04 -23.08 -11.34
C MET A 178 -2.94 -22.25 -10.64
N GLN A 179 -2.08 -21.58 -11.40
CA GLN A 179 -1.07 -20.68 -10.84
C GLN A 179 -1.69 -19.56 -10.03
N ARG A 180 -2.73 -18.89 -10.56
CA ARG A 180 -3.43 -17.83 -9.85
C ARG A 180 -4.08 -18.32 -8.55
N THR A 181 -4.66 -19.52 -8.56
CA THR A 181 -5.21 -20.15 -7.35
C THR A 181 -4.12 -20.40 -6.31
N THR A 182 -2.94 -20.88 -6.73
CA THR A 182 -1.79 -21.07 -5.85
C THR A 182 -1.30 -19.73 -5.27
N TRP A 183 -1.23 -18.69 -6.08
CA TRP A 183 -0.84 -17.36 -5.62
C TRP A 183 -1.83 -16.75 -4.62
N LEU A 184 -3.13 -16.98 -4.77
CA LEU A 184 -4.12 -16.53 -3.77
C LEU A 184 -3.94 -17.26 -2.43
N LYS A 185 -3.57 -18.55 -2.43
CA LYS A 185 -3.20 -19.26 -1.19
C LYS A 185 -1.93 -18.67 -0.56
N GLU A 186 -0.94 -18.34 -1.37
CA GLU A 186 0.28 -17.65 -0.91
C GLU A 186 -0.05 -16.29 -0.27
N VAL A 187 -1.02 -15.54 -0.81
CA VAL A 187 -1.52 -14.30 -0.20
C VAL A 187 -2.08 -14.57 1.20
N GLU A 188 -2.91 -15.61 1.38
CA GLU A 188 -3.42 -15.99 2.69
C GLU A 188 -2.30 -16.34 3.68
N GLU A 189 -1.30 -17.12 3.24
CA GLU A 189 -0.14 -17.52 4.06
C GLU A 189 0.71 -16.31 4.50
N ILE A 190 0.91 -15.35 3.59
CA ILE A 190 1.61 -14.11 3.90
C ILE A 190 0.82 -13.29 4.91
N VAL A 191 -0.49 -13.14 4.72
CA VAL A 191 -1.36 -12.45 5.68
C VAL A 191 -1.28 -13.11 7.05
N ASP A 192 -1.35 -14.44 7.14
CA ASP A 192 -1.25 -15.17 8.43
C ASP A 192 0.07 -14.93 9.15
N ARG A 193 1.16 -14.82 8.38
CA ARG A 193 2.50 -14.61 8.94
C ARG A 193 2.65 -13.22 9.57
N TYR A 194 2.11 -12.20 8.93
CA TYR A 194 2.30 -10.80 9.34
C TYR A 194 1.13 -10.27 10.17
N PHE A 195 -0.05 -10.85 10.02
CA PHE A 195 -1.27 -10.53 10.75
C PHE A 195 -1.91 -11.82 11.30
N PRO A 196 -1.27 -12.46 12.31
CA PRO A 196 -1.75 -13.72 12.87
C PRO A 196 -3.12 -13.56 13.52
N VAL A 197 -3.79 -14.70 13.75
CA VAL A 197 -5.10 -14.75 14.43
C VAL A 197 -5.01 -14.10 15.80
N ILE A 198 -5.93 -13.18 16.09
CA ILE A 198 -6.02 -12.55 17.41
C ILE A 198 -6.51 -13.59 18.44
N GLY A 199 -5.71 -13.81 19.48
CA GLY A 199 -6.09 -14.71 20.58
C GLY A 199 -5.45 -16.11 20.55
N CYS A 200 -4.58 -16.43 19.59
CA CYS A 200 -3.68 -17.57 19.64
C CYS A 200 -2.34 -17.18 20.27
N CYS A 201 -2.29 -17.10 21.59
CA CYS A 201 -1.07 -17.12 22.40
C CYS A 201 -0.98 -18.40 23.18
#